data_6cf053b39062eff7d2a6bd21ab23a7fa
#
_entry.id   6cf053b39062eff7d2a6bd21ab23a7fa
#
_cell.length_a   1.000
_cell.length_b   1.000
_cell.length_c   1.000
_cell.angle_alpha   90.00
_cell.angle_beta   90.00
_cell.angle_gamma   90.00
#
_symmetry.space_group_name_H-M   'P 1'
#
loop_
_entity.id
_entity.type
_entity.pdbx_description
1 polymer ?
#
loop_
_entity_poly.entity_id
_entity_poly.type
_entity_poly.pdbx_seq_one_letter_code
_entity_poly.pdbx_strand_id
1 'polypeptide(L)'
;MKNIKYKILFIDEEKDQHDNFLDYMDEIGDNVNVKCLYPEESIDTMIQVFEDERPDAIVTDYQLNEIKTEIQYNVSYNGAELVNFYREKHPNFPCFVITSYDNDAISTSKDVNLVYVKILMNGGEEGAKAKFHDKVVEQISKYKKSIDEAQSELTVLIQKKYGEGLSLYEEDRLVELDSFLEKSLDSYSSLPADIKRSKSLEHLSEVIDKVDEILAKLG
;
A
#
# COMPACT_ATOMS: atom_id res chain seq x y z
N MET A 1 -14.21 16.33 14.70
CA MET A 1 -13.18 15.43 14.15
C MET A 1 -13.56 15.18 12.71
N LYS A 2 -12.64 15.37 11.73
CA LYS A 2 -12.92 14.99 10.33
C LYS A 2 -13.11 13.47 10.30
N ASN A 3 -14.27 12.99 9.85
CA ASN A 3 -14.45 11.58 9.54
C ASN A 3 -13.45 11.21 8.45
N ILE A 4 -12.42 10.46 8.80
CA ILE A 4 -11.43 9.95 7.84
C ILE A 4 -12.13 8.79 7.15
N LYS A 5 -12.49 8.97 5.87
CA LYS A 5 -13.00 7.89 5.02
C LYS A 5 -11.79 7.20 4.38
N TYR A 6 -11.59 5.93 4.68
CA TYR A 6 -10.61 5.11 3.97
C TYR A 6 -11.18 4.66 2.62
N LYS A 7 -10.38 4.77 1.57
CA LYS A 7 -10.73 4.29 0.24
C LYS A 7 -10.23 2.87 0.04
N ILE A 8 -11.14 1.94 -0.18
CA ILE A 8 -10.84 0.52 -0.41
C ILE A 8 -11.23 0.18 -1.84
N LEU A 9 -10.30 -0.42 -2.60
CA LEU A 9 -10.63 -1.03 -3.88
C LEU A 9 -10.93 -2.49 -3.67
N PHE A 10 -12.02 -2.96 -4.26
CA PHE A 10 -12.38 -4.36 -4.31
C PHE A 10 -12.38 -4.84 -5.77
N ILE A 11 -11.61 -5.88 -6.05
CA ILE A 11 -11.43 -6.44 -7.39
C ILE A 11 -12.00 -7.85 -7.44
N ASP A 12 -12.99 -8.05 -8.29
CA ASP A 12 -13.63 -9.33 -8.51
C ASP A 12 -14.21 -9.35 -9.94
N GLU A 13 -14.25 -10.49 -10.61
CA GLU A 13 -14.81 -10.63 -11.95
C GLU A 13 -16.34 -10.80 -11.94
N GLU A 14 -16.96 -10.97 -10.77
CA GLU A 14 -18.40 -11.20 -10.61
C GLU A 14 -19.10 -9.99 -10.00
N LYS A 15 -20.13 -9.50 -10.67
CA LYS A 15 -20.95 -8.40 -10.18
C LYS A 15 -21.63 -8.71 -8.84
N ASP A 16 -22.13 -9.92 -8.68
CA ASP A 16 -22.81 -10.33 -7.44
C ASP A 16 -21.85 -10.29 -6.23
N GLN A 17 -20.56 -10.53 -6.46
CA GLN A 17 -19.55 -10.41 -5.40
C GLN A 17 -19.28 -8.94 -5.05
N HIS A 18 -19.36 -8.03 -6.03
CA HIS A 18 -19.29 -6.59 -5.75
C HIS A 18 -20.42 -6.16 -4.82
N ASP A 19 -21.65 -6.55 -5.11
CA ASP A 19 -22.81 -6.19 -4.31
C ASP A 19 -22.71 -6.80 -2.88
N ASN A 20 -22.32 -8.06 -2.77
CA ASN A 20 -22.11 -8.74 -1.49
C ASN A 20 -20.99 -8.07 -0.65
N PHE A 21 -19.91 -7.65 -1.28
CA PHE A 21 -18.81 -6.97 -0.58
C PHE A 21 -19.21 -5.58 -0.11
N LEU A 22 -19.97 -4.83 -0.90
CA LEU A 22 -20.51 -3.53 -0.51
C LEU A 22 -21.44 -3.67 0.72
N ASP A 23 -22.38 -4.60 0.67
CA ASP A 23 -23.31 -4.87 1.78
C ASP A 23 -22.55 -5.25 3.06
N TYR A 24 -21.53 -6.10 2.94
CA TYR A 24 -20.68 -6.48 4.08
C TYR A 24 -19.91 -5.30 4.67
N MET A 25 -19.36 -4.44 3.83
CA MET A 25 -18.57 -3.29 4.29
C MET A 25 -19.44 -2.15 4.84
N ASP A 26 -20.71 -2.09 4.48
CA ASP A 26 -21.66 -1.11 5.02
C ASP A 26 -21.88 -1.26 6.55
N GLU A 27 -21.56 -2.41 7.13
CA GLU A 27 -21.59 -2.62 8.59
C GLU A 27 -20.64 -1.67 9.35
N ILE A 28 -19.56 -1.19 8.72
CA ILE A 28 -18.62 -0.24 9.33
C ILE A 28 -19.17 1.20 9.32
N GLY A 29 -20.24 1.45 8.53
CA GLY A 29 -20.82 2.76 8.35
C GLY A 29 -19.91 3.71 7.53
N ASP A 30 -20.04 4.99 7.77
CA ASP A 30 -19.42 6.06 6.97
C ASP A 30 -17.88 6.17 7.01
N ASN A 31 -17.20 5.25 7.69
CA ASN A 31 -15.73 5.31 7.86
C ASN A 31 -14.94 4.82 6.66
N VAL A 32 -15.58 4.11 5.74
CA VAL A 32 -14.96 3.56 4.53
C VAL A 32 -15.72 4.00 3.28
N ASN A 33 -15.01 4.03 2.16
CA ASN A 33 -15.55 4.23 0.82
C ASN A 33 -15.02 3.10 -0.06
N VAL A 34 -15.88 2.18 -0.43
CA VAL A 34 -15.51 1.03 -1.28
C VAL A 34 -15.80 1.37 -2.72
N LYS A 35 -14.82 1.10 -3.60
CA LYS A 35 -14.98 1.14 -5.05
C LYS A 35 -14.70 -0.27 -5.60
N CYS A 36 -15.71 -0.88 -6.19
CA CYS A 36 -15.58 -2.16 -6.87
C CYS A 36 -15.09 -1.95 -8.31
N LEU A 37 -14.19 -2.83 -8.75
CA LEU A 37 -13.57 -2.81 -10.05
C LEU A 37 -13.54 -4.24 -10.63
N TYR A 38 -13.69 -4.34 -11.93
CA TYR A 38 -13.35 -5.55 -12.66
C TYR A 38 -11.84 -5.62 -12.87
N PRO A 39 -11.24 -6.83 -12.93
CA PRO A 39 -9.84 -6.97 -13.23
C PRO A 39 -9.54 -6.51 -14.67
N GLU A 40 -8.44 -5.78 -14.85
CA GLU A 40 -7.95 -5.39 -16.17
C GLU A 40 -7.28 -6.57 -16.89
N GLU A 41 -7.08 -6.48 -18.21
CA GLU A 41 -6.48 -7.55 -19.02
C GLU A 41 -5.05 -7.91 -18.55
N SER A 42 -4.28 -6.91 -18.09
CA SER A 42 -2.90 -7.09 -17.60
C SER A 42 -2.70 -6.54 -16.20
N ILE A 43 -1.73 -7.11 -15.47
CA ILE A 43 -1.31 -6.60 -14.16
C ILE A 43 -0.85 -5.14 -14.26
N ASP A 44 -0.10 -4.78 -15.30
CA ASP A 44 0.43 -3.42 -15.44
C ASP A 44 -0.69 -2.38 -15.59
N THR A 45 -1.74 -2.71 -16.36
CA THR A 45 -2.92 -1.84 -16.49
C THR A 45 -3.66 -1.72 -15.16
N MET A 46 -3.80 -2.84 -14.42
CA MET A 46 -4.45 -2.83 -13.11
C MET A 46 -3.65 -2.00 -12.09
N ILE A 47 -2.33 -2.08 -12.13
CA ILE A 47 -1.45 -1.23 -11.28
C ILE A 47 -1.67 0.25 -11.61
N GLN A 48 -1.76 0.63 -12.89
CA GLN A 48 -2.04 2.01 -13.26
C GLN A 48 -3.38 2.50 -12.68
N VAL A 49 -4.41 1.66 -12.69
CA VAL A 49 -5.68 1.96 -12.03
C VAL A 49 -5.50 2.19 -10.53
N PHE A 50 -4.69 1.39 -9.85
CA PHE A 50 -4.41 1.58 -8.42
C PHE A 50 -3.69 2.91 -8.15
N GLU A 51 -2.70 3.27 -8.97
CA GLU A 51 -1.99 4.54 -8.84
C GLU A 51 -2.92 5.75 -9.05
N ASP A 52 -3.82 5.68 -10.03
CA ASP A 52 -4.77 6.75 -10.32
C ASP A 52 -5.83 6.89 -9.21
N GLU A 53 -6.30 5.77 -8.69
CA GLU A 53 -7.32 5.73 -7.63
C GLU A 53 -6.79 6.05 -6.24
N ARG A 54 -5.51 5.83 -5.98
CA ARG A 54 -4.83 6.06 -4.69
C ARG A 54 -5.61 5.48 -3.50
N PRO A 55 -5.78 4.16 -3.44
CA PRO A 55 -6.50 3.53 -2.35
C PRO A 55 -5.70 3.53 -1.04
N ASP A 56 -6.41 3.30 0.05
CA ASP A 56 -5.84 3.01 1.36
C ASP A 56 -5.66 1.50 1.58
N ALA A 57 -6.44 0.67 0.87
CA ALA A 57 -6.29 -0.77 0.83
C ALA A 57 -6.82 -1.37 -0.47
N ILE A 58 -6.32 -2.55 -0.80
CA ILE A 58 -6.77 -3.38 -1.92
C ILE A 58 -7.28 -4.71 -1.36
N VAL A 59 -8.48 -5.09 -1.76
CA VAL A 59 -9.06 -6.41 -1.52
C VAL A 59 -9.35 -7.02 -2.87
N THR A 60 -8.91 -8.23 -3.12
CA THR A 60 -9.11 -8.88 -4.41
C THR A 60 -9.61 -10.31 -4.24
N ASP A 61 -10.48 -10.77 -5.12
CA ASP A 61 -10.72 -12.20 -5.25
C ASP A 61 -9.45 -12.91 -5.71
N TYR A 62 -9.31 -14.16 -5.33
CA TYR A 62 -8.20 -15.00 -5.81
C TYR A 62 -8.36 -15.35 -7.28
N GLN A 63 -9.58 -15.75 -7.70
CA GLN A 63 -9.86 -16.18 -9.08
C GLN A 63 -10.33 -14.98 -9.92
N LEU A 64 -9.41 -14.28 -10.56
CA LEU A 64 -9.71 -13.17 -11.46
C LEU A 64 -9.72 -13.59 -12.95
N ASN A 65 -9.35 -14.81 -13.23
CA ASN A 65 -9.11 -15.32 -14.58
C ASN A 65 -10.23 -16.27 -15.09
N GLU A 66 -11.37 -16.29 -14.44
CA GLU A 66 -12.53 -16.99 -14.96
C GLU A 66 -13.22 -16.18 -16.06
N ILE A 67 -13.66 -16.87 -17.12
CA ILE A 67 -14.41 -16.22 -18.20
C ILE A 67 -15.83 -15.97 -17.72
N LYS A 68 -16.17 -14.70 -17.55
CA LYS A 68 -17.51 -14.25 -17.14
C LYS A 68 -18.15 -13.38 -18.22
N THR A 69 -19.46 -13.20 -18.12
CA THR A 69 -20.25 -12.41 -19.08
C THR A 69 -19.90 -10.92 -19.07
N GLU A 70 -19.43 -10.43 -17.94
CA GLU A 70 -19.10 -9.03 -17.69
C GLU A 70 -17.72 -8.62 -18.25
N ILE A 71 -16.83 -9.60 -18.45
CA ILE A 71 -15.46 -9.38 -18.93
C ILE A 71 -15.31 -9.95 -20.34
N GLN A 72 -15.02 -9.09 -21.32
CA GLN A 72 -14.88 -9.48 -22.73
C GLN A 72 -13.43 -9.78 -23.16
N TYR A 73 -12.51 -9.84 -22.22
CA TYR A 73 -11.08 -10.13 -22.41
C TYR A 73 -10.63 -11.22 -21.44
N ASN A 74 -9.48 -11.82 -21.74
CA ASN A 74 -8.90 -12.84 -20.90
C ASN A 74 -7.94 -12.21 -19.87
N VAL A 75 -8.19 -12.45 -18.59
CA VAL A 75 -7.29 -12.04 -17.50
C VAL A 75 -6.26 -13.14 -17.28
N SER A 76 -4.97 -12.80 -17.36
CA SER A 76 -3.87 -13.77 -17.34
C SER A 76 -3.25 -13.99 -15.95
N TYR A 77 -3.82 -13.38 -14.91
CA TYR A 77 -3.31 -13.42 -13.54
C TYR A 77 -4.43 -13.68 -12.52
N ASN A 78 -4.06 -14.10 -11.33
CA ASN A 78 -4.95 -14.24 -10.19
C ASN A 78 -4.70 -13.12 -9.14
N GLY A 79 -5.59 -13.00 -8.14
CA GLY A 79 -5.48 -11.97 -7.12
C GLY A 79 -4.23 -12.06 -6.27
N ALA A 80 -3.70 -13.27 -6.02
CA ALA A 80 -2.46 -13.42 -5.26
C ALA A 80 -1.23 -12.91 -6.05
N GLU A 81 -1.19 -13.17 -7.36
CA GLU A 81 -0.15 -12.63 -8.24
C GLU A 81 -0.22 -11.10 -8.32
N LEU A 82 -1.43 -10.54 -8.46
CA LEU A 82 -1.66 -9.09 -8.46
C LEU A 82 -1.16 -8.43 -7.17
N VAL A 83 -1.55 -8.97 -6.01
CA VAL A 83 -1.12 -8.46 -4.70
C VAL A 83 0.39 -8.59 -4.51
N ASN A 84 0.97 -9.72 -4.89
CA ASN A 84 2.42 -9.92 -4.80
C ASN A 84 3.18 -8.88 -5.61
N PHE A 85 2.73 -8.63 -6.87
CA PHE A 85 3.35 -7.66 -7.78
C PHE A 85 3.24 -6.23 -7.23
N TYR A 86 2.07 -5.84 -6.72
CA TYR A 86 1.87 -4.51 -6.14
C TYR A 86 2.74 -4.29 -4.89
N ARG A 87 2.80 -5.28 -3.99
CA ARG A 87 3.59 -5.20 -2.75
C ARG A 87 5.11 -5.24 -2.96
N GLU A 88 5.59 -5.71 -4.09
CA GLU A 88 7.02 -5.57 -4.45
C GLU A 88 7.41 -4.09 -4.61
N LYS A 89 6.51 -3.28 -5.15
CA LYS A 89 6.71 -1.83 -5.32
C LYS A 89 6.33 -1.05 -4.05
N HIS A 90 5.28 -1.47 -3.34
CA HIS A 90 4.71 -0.84 -2.15
C HIS A 90 4.80 -1.78 -0.93
N PRO A 91 5.97 -1.90 -0.28
CA PRO A 91 6.13 -2.80 0.87
C PRO A 91 5.16 -2.46 2.01
N ASN A 92 4.54 -3.51 2.57
CA ASN A 92 3.59 -3.42 3.68
C ASN A 92 2.27 -2.70 3.37
N PHE A 93 2.01 -2.33 2.11
CA PHE A 93 0.71 -1.76 1.74
C PHE A 93 -0.43 -2.74 2.11
N PRO A 94 -1.56 -2.25 2.63
CA PRO A 94 -2.71 -3.08 3.02
C PRO A 94 -3.34 -3.75 1.80
N CYS A 95 -3.01 -5.02 1.57
CA CYS A 95 -3.59 -5.85 0.53
C CYS A 95 -4.14 -7.12 1.15
N PHE A 96 -5.27 -7.60 0.60
CA PHE A 96 -5.96 -8.80 1.05
C PHE A 96 -6.44 -9.60 -0.15
N VAL A 97 -6.29 -10.92 -0.08
CA VAL A 97 -6.85 -11.85 -1.05
C VAL A 97 -7.98 -12.59 -0.38
N ILE A 98 -9.16 -12.59 -0.97
CA ILE A 98 -10.29 -13.40 -0.51
C ILE A 98 -10.48 -14.57 -1.47
N THR A 99 -10.93 -15.70 -0.96
CA THR A 99 -11.09 -16.90 -1.79
C THR A 99 -12.19 -17.82 -1.24
N SER A 100 -12.84 -18.51 -2.14
CA SER A 100 -13.68 -19.66 -1.81
C SER A 100 -12.89 -20.97 -1.77
N TYR A 101 -11.61 -20.96 -2.21
CA TYR A 101 -10.73 -22.11 -2.36
C TYR A 101 -9.42 -21.89 -1.60
N ASP A 102 -9.29 -22.46 -0.41
CA ASP A 102 -8.20 -22.18 0.52
C ASP A 102 -6.80 -22.60 0.06
N ASN A 103 -6.68 -23.81 -0.54
CA ASN A 103 -5.38 -24.43 -0.75
C ASN A 103 -4.55 -23.76 -1.87
N ASP A 104 -5.18 -23.36 -2.96
CA ASP A 104 -4.48 -22.80 -4.12
C ASP A 104 -4.05 -21.35 -3.85
N ALA A 105 -4.89 -20.55 -3.20
CA ALA A 105 -4.57 -19.19 -2.81
C ALA A 105 -3.41 -19.14 -1.79
N ILE A 106 -3.39 -20.06 -0.83
CA ILE A 106 -2.31 -20.18 0.16
C ILE A 106 -0.99 -20.54 -0.51
N SER A 107 -1.01 -21.46 -1.47
CA SER A 107 0.21 -21.91 -2.16
C SER A 107 0.83 -20.84 -3.08
N THR A 108 0.01 -19.96 -3.65
CA THR A 108 0.42 -18.92 -4.60
C THR A 108 0.81 -17.62 -3.89
N SER A 109 0.21 -17.32 -2.72
CA SER A 109 0.51 -16.11 -1.97
C SER A 109 1.88 -16.18 -1.31
N LYS A 110 2.68 -15.09 -1.45
CA LYS A 110 3.95 -14.93 -0.71
C LYS A 110 3.73 -14.70 0.79
N ASP A 111 2.56 -14.19 1.17
CA ASP A 111 2.18 -13.93 2.55
C ASP A 111 0.80 -14.51 2.83
N VAL A 112 0.78 -15.70 3.41
CA VAL A 112 -0.46 -16.45 3.73
C VAL A 112 -1.38 -15.70 4.71
N ASN A 113 -0.86 -14.74 5.48
CA ASN A 113 -1.66 -13.94 6.40
C ASN A 113 -2.59 -12.95 5.68
N LEU A 114 -2.40 -12.76 4.39
CA LEU A 114 -3.23 -11.89 3.56
C LEU A 114 -4.39 -12.62 2.88
N VAL A 115 -4.41 -13.96 2.99
CA VAL A 115 -5.45 -14.79 2.38
C VAL A 115 -6.58 -15.04 3.36
N TYR A 116 -7.80 -14.71 2.96
CA TYR A 116 -9.01 -14.87 3.76
C TYR A 116 -10.08 -15.64 2.99
N VAL A 117 -10.88 -16.42 3.70
CA VAL A 117 -11.97 -17.20 3.08
C VAL A 117 -13.22 -16.35 2.93
N LYS A 118 -13.85 -16.35 1.74
CA LYS A 118 -15.10 -15.61 1.45
C LYS A 118 -16.25 -15.93 2.42
N ILE A 119 -16.31 -17.14 2.98
CA ILE A 119 -17.34 -17.54 3.95
C ILE A 119 -17.39 -16.64 5.20
N LEU A 120 -16.27 -15.98 5.53
CA LEU A 120 -16.21 -15.04 6.64
C LEU A 120 -17.10 -13.81 6.42
N MET A 121 -17.34 -13.43 5.16
CA MET A 121 -18.20 -12.30 4.80
C MET A 121 -19.69 -12.66 4.79
N ASN A 122 -20.04 -13.95 4.67
CA ASN A 122 -21.41 -14.44 4.54
C ASN A 122 -21.98 -14.98 5.89
N GLY A 123 -21.63 -14.35 7.03
CA GLY A 123 -22.11 -14.75 8.37
C GLY A 123 -21.29 -15.87 9.03
N GLY A 124 -20.20 -16.34 8.41
CA GLY A 124 -19.27 -17.32 9.02
C GLY A 124 -18.42 -16.74 10.16
N GLU A 125 -18.59 -15.47 10.47
CA GLU A 125 -17.87 -14.78 11.56
C GLU A 125 -18.64 -14.80 12.91
N GLU A 126 -19.76 -15.55 13.02
CA GLU A 126 -20.48 -15.69 14.30
C GLU A 126 -19.54 -16.25 15.37
N GLY A 127 -19.25 -15.42 16.39
CA GLY A 127 -18.30 -15.73 17.45
C GLY A 127 -16.85 -15.35 17.21
N ALA A 128 -16.48 -14.81 16.05
CA ALA A 128 -15.15 -14.25 15.82
C ALA A 128 -14.94 -12.99 16.68
N LYS A 129 -13.76 -12.88 17.31
CA LYS A 129 -13.40 -11.71 18.14
C LYS A 129 -13.16 -10.43 17.32
N ALA A 130 -12.83 -10.56 16.04
CA ALA A 130 -12.63 -9.46 15.09
C ALA A 130 -13.09 -9.90 13.71
N LYS A 131 -13.97 -9.12 13.11
CA LYS A 131 -14.46 -9.34 11.74
C LYS A 131 -13.38 -8.99 10.70
N PHE A 132 -13.54 -9.46 9.46
CA PHE A 132 -12.59 -9.17 8.37
C PHE A 132 -12.48 -7.67 8.12
N HIS A 133 -13.58 -6.94 8.08
CA HIS A 133 -13.56 -5.50 7.88
C HIS A 133 -12.80 -4.74 8.99
N ASP A 134 -12.85 -5.20 10.26
CA ASP A 134 -12.07 -4.61 11.36
C ASP A 134 -10.57 -4.79 11.11
N LYS A 135 -10.17 -5.95 10.59
CA LYS A 135 -8.77 -6.24 10.24
C LYS A 135 -8.28 -5.35 9.10
N VAL A 136 -9.12 -5.11 8.09
CA VAL A 136 -8.79 -4.20 6.98
C VAL A 136 -8.55 -2.79 7.51
N VAL A 137 -9.46 -2.24 8.29
CA VAL A 137 -9.36 -0.90 8.88
C VAL A 137 -8.14 -0.77 9.80
N GLU A 138 -7.91 -1.77 10.65
CA GLU A 138 -6.75 -1.79 11.54
C GLU A 138 -5.43 -1.84 10.78
N GLN A 139 -5.35 -2.62 9.68
CA GLN A 139 -4.15 -2.69 8.86
C GLN A 139 -3.88 -1.37 8.12
N ILE A 140 -4.92 -0.70 7.62
CA ILE A 140 -4.80 0.65 7.05
C ILE A 140 -4.26 1.62 8.11
N SER A 141 -4.84 1.59 9.31
CA SER A 141 -4.42 2.47 10.41
C SER A 141 -2.95 2.25 10.80
N LYS A 142 -2.52 0.99 10.92
CA LYS A 142 -1.12 0.63 11.20
C LYS A 142 -0.16 1.09 10.10
N TYR A 143 -0.54 0.91 8.83
CA TYR A 143 0.27 1.34 7.70
C TYR A 143 0.44 2.86 7.69
N LYS A 144 -0.65 3.63 7.84
CA LYS A 144 -0.58 5.09 7.92
C LYS A 144 0.26 5.57 9.10
N LYS A 145 0.09 4.94 10.26
CA LYS A 145 0.89 5.24 11.44
C LYS A 145 2.38 4.98 11.22
N SER A 146 2.74 3.90 10.53
CA SER A 146 4.15 3.61 10.21
C SER A 146 4.76 4.66 9.27
N ILE A 147 3.98 5.24 8.34
CA ILE A 147 4.40 6.35 7.49
C ILE A 147 4.62 7.62 8.34
N ASP A 148 3.68 7.98 9.20
CA ASP A 148 3.78 9.15 10.07
C ASP A 148 4.97 9.06 11.04
N GLU A 149 5.22 7.88 11.61
CA GLU A 149 6.37 7.60 12.46
C GLU A 149 7.69 7.73 11.69
N ALA A 150 7.74 7.15 10.48
CA ALA A 150 8.92 7.26 9.62
C ALA A 150 9.22 8.71 9.20
N GLN A 151 8.20 9.50 8.85
CA GLN A 151 8.36 10.93 8.53
C GLN A 151 8.88 11.73 9.73
N SER A 152 8.35 11.43 10.92
CA SER A 152 8.77 12.10 12.16
C SER A 152 10.22 11.77 12.49
N GLU A 153 10.62 10.51 12.43
CA GLU A 153 11.98 10.05 12.67
C GLU A 153 12.97 10.64 11.64
N LEU A 154 12.59 10.61 10.35
CA LEU A 154 13.39 11.21 9.27
C LEU A 154 13.65 12.70 9.53
N THR A 155 12.62 13.44 9.93
CA THR A 155 12.74 14.87 10.24
C THR A 155 13.74 15.13 11.38
N VAL A 156 13.71 14.31 12.44
CA VAL A 156 14.65 14.41 13.55
C VAL A 156 16.09 14.12 13.11
N LEU A 157 16.29 13.08 12.30
CA LEU A 157 17.62 12.73 11.78
C LEU A 157 18.18 13.81 10.85
N ILE A 158 17.34 14.42 10.02
CA ILE A 158 17.73 15.54 9.16
C ILE A 158 18.18 16.73 10.01
N GLN A 159 17.41 17.13 11.04
CA GLN A 159 17.77 18.24 11.94
C GLN A 159 19.08 17.95 12.65
N LYS A 160 19.29 16.73 13.16
CA LYS A 160 20.54 16.32 13.81
C LYS A 160 21.72 16.37 12.86
N LYS A 161 21.55 15.97 11.59
CA LYS A 161 22.58 16.02 10.56
C LYS A 161 23.15 17.43 10.37
N TYR A 162 22.29 18.45 10.37
CA TYR A 162 22.70 19.85 10.22
C TYR A 162 23.32 20.46 11.47
N GLY A 163 23.06 19.93 12.68
CA GLY A 163 23.59 20.45 13.94
C GLY A 163 24.84 19.74 14.44
N GLU A 164 24.71 18.48 14.76
CA GLU A 164 25.70 17.67 15.47
C GLU A 164 26.41 16.64 14.56
N GLY A 165 25.86 16.40 13.37
CA GLY A 165 26.23 15.29 12.52
C GLY A 165 25.54 13.98 12.89
N LEU A 166 25.64 12.99 12.01
CA LEU A 166 25.08 11.66 12.22
C LEU A 166 26.20 10.64 12.45
N SER A 167 25.93 9.63 13.25
CA SER A 167 26.71 8.39 13.27
C SER A 167 26.44 7.56 12.03
N LEU A 168 27.30 6.60 11.69
CA LEU A 168 27.11 5.68 10.58
C LEU A 168 25.77 4.94 10.65
N TYR A 169 25.36 4.51 11.84
CA TYR A 169 24.06 3.86 12.06
C TYR A 169 22.89 4.79 11.75
N GLU A 170 22.97 6.06 12.14
CA GLU A 170 21.93 7.05 11.87
C GLU A 170 21.89 7.44 10.38
N GLU A 171 23.01 7.44 9.69
CA GLU A 171 23.05 7.64 8.24
C GLU A 171 22.38 6.49 7.49
N ASP A 172 22.66 5.24 7.86
CA ASP A 172 21.99 4.07 7.31
C ASP A 172 20.48 4.13 7.59
N ARG A 173 20.10 4.47 8.82
CA ARG A 173 18.70 4.62 9.21
C ARG A 173 17.96 5.70 8.42
N LEU A 174 18.60 6.84 8.16
CA LEU A 174 18.06 7.91 7.34
C LEU A 174 17.76 7.41 5.92
N VAL A 175 18.68 6.67 5.30
CA VAL A 175 18.50 6.09 3.97
C VAL A 175 17.38 5.06 3.93
N GLU A 176 17.25 4.22 4.98
CA GLU A 176 16.15 3.26 5.11
C GLU A 176 14.79 3.95 5.17
N LEU A 177 14.66 4.96 6.04
CA LEU A 177 13.42 5.73 6.20
C LEU A 177 13.04 6.47 4.92
N ASP A 178 13.97 7.13 4.28
CA ASP A 178 13.76 7.81 3.01
C ASP A 178 13.31 6.83 1.92
N SER A 179 13.96 5.66 1.81
CA SER A 179 13.58 4.62 0.87
C SER A 179 12.19 4.01 1.16
N PHE A 180 11.83 3.85 2.44
CA PHE A 180 10.51 3.40 2.85
C PHE A 180 9.43 4.41 2.47
N LEU A 181 9.64 5.69 2.79
CA LEU A 181 8.67 6.76 2.50
C LEU A 181 8.48 6.96 1.00
N GLU A 182 9.54 6.93 0.22
CA GLU A 182 9.46 7.05 -1.23
C GLU A 182 8.64 5.90 -1.84
N LYS A 183 8.89 4.66 -1.43
CA LYS A 183 8.09 3.50 -1.88
C LYS A 183 6.64 3.54 -1.40
N SER A 184 6.37 4.19 -0.28
CA SER A 184 5.01 4.29 0.28
C SER A 184 4.21 5.43 -0.34
N LEU A 185 4.86 6.52 -0.77
CA LEU A 185 4.22 7.74 -1.25
C LEU A 185 4.27 7.87 -2.78
N ASP A 186 5.34 7.39 -3.41
CA ASP A 186 5.54 7.50 -4.86
C ASP A 186 6.47 6.38 -5.39
N SER A 187 5.88 5.27 -5.76
CA SER A 187 6.63 4.09 -6.24
C SER A 187 7.35 4.30 -7.57
N TYR A 188 6.97 5.29 -8.36
CA TYR A 188 7.61 5.58 -9.66
C TYR A 188 8.98 6.26 -9.51
N SER A 189 9.25 6.90 -8.39
CA SER A 189 10.46 7.70 -8.16
C SER A 189 11.51 7.00 -7.29
N SER A 190 11.27 5.77 -6.83
CA SER A 190 12.18 5.11 -5.90
C SER A 190 13.53 4.76 -6.53
N LEU A 191 14.57 5.50 -6.14
CA LEU A 191 15.94 5.22 -6.56
C LEU A 191 16.59 4.18 -5.62
N PRO A 192 17.47 3.30 -6.13
CA PRO A 192 18.26 2.41 -5.29
C PRO A 192 19.03 3.16 -4.19
N ALA A 193 19.15 2.55 -3.01
CA ALA A 193 19.80 3.16 -1.84
C ALA A 193 21.25 3.65 -2.13
N ASP A 194 21.97 2.92 -2.97
CA ASP A 194 23.35 3.29 -3.37
C ASP A 194 23.39 4.59 -4.18
N ILE A 195 22.40 4.82 -5.06
CA ILE A 195 22.29 6.04 -5.84
C ILE A 195 21.84 7.21 -4.95
N LYS A 196 20.98 6.96 -3.95
CA LYS A 196 20.55 7.97 -2.99
C LYS A 196 21.69 8.46 -2.11
N ARG A 197 22.58 7.57 -1.67
CA ARG A 197 23.78 7.93 -0.91
C ARG A 197 24.67 8.90 -1.66
N SER A 198 24.93 8.65 -2.95
CA SER A 198 25.77 9.52 -3.77
C SER A 198 25.08 10.84 -4.12
N LYS A 199 23.81 10.83 -4.52
CA LYS A 199 23.04 12.05 -4.84
C LYS A 199 22.74 12.91 -3.63
N SER A 200 22.47 12.31 -2.46
CA SER A 200 22.26 13.08 -1.22
C SER A 200 23.51 13.85 -0.81
N LEU A 201 24.70 13.30 -1.03
CA LEU A 201 25.96 13.99 -0.77
C LEU A 201 26.20 15.15 -1.75
N GLU A 202 25.91 14.97 -3.04
CA GLU A 202 26.05 16.00 -4.06
C GLU A 202 25.02 17.13 -3.86
N HIS A 203 23.75 16.81 -3.65
CA HIS A 203 22.68 17.80 -3.39
C HIS A 203 22.89 18.56 -2.07
N LEU A 204 23.42 17.88 -1.05
CA LEU A 204 23.77 18.53 0.22
C LEU A 204 24.92 19.52 0.05
N SER A 205 25.94 19.17 -0.75
CA SER A 205 27.02 20.10 -1.08
C SER A 205 26.48 21.35 -1.80
N GLU A 206 25.62 21.17 -2.80
CA GLU A 206 25.00 22.28 -3.54
C GLU A 206 24.10 23.17 -2.67
N VAL A 207 23.36 22.59 -1.70
CA VAL A 207 22.51 23.34 -0.80
C VAL A 207 23.34 24.10 0.24
N ILE A 208 24.41 23.50 0.75
CA ILE A 208 25.35 24.17 1.67
C ILE A 208 26.02 25.34 0.93
N ASP A 209 26.52 25.14 -0.27
CA ASP A 209 27.16 26.19 -1.07
C ASP A 209 26.19 27.35 -1.35
N LYS A 210 24.91 27.07 -1.64
CA LYS A 210 23.88 28.11 -1.79
C LYS A 210 23.53 28.84 -0.50
N VAL A 211 23.50 28.14 0.63
CA VAL A 211 23.25 28.75 1.93
C VAL A 211 24.43 29.65 2.34
N ASP A 212 25.66 29.22 2.11
CA ASP A 212 26.86 30.00 2.35
C ASP A 212 26.93 31.26 1.45
N GLU A 213 26.53 31.15 0.17
CA GLU A 213 26.38 32.31 -0.70
C GLU A 213 25.32 33.31 -0.22
N ILE A 214 24.20 32.83 0.33
CA ILE A 214 23.15 33.70 0.87
C ILE A 214 23.62 34.37 2.15
N LEU A 215 24.30 33.67 3.04
CA LEU A 215 24.87 34.23 4.29
C LEU A 215 25.95 35.26 3.97
N ALA A 216 26.79 35.03 2.96
CA ALA A 216 27.81 35.99 2.52
C ALA A 216 27.22 37.29 1.90
N LYS A 217 25.97 37.23 1.37
CA LYS A 217 25.27 38.41 0.82
C LYS A 217 24.48 39.20 1.85
N LEU A 218 24.26 38.62 3.04
CA LEU A 218 23.49 39.21 4.14
C LEU A 218 24.38 39.80 5.27
N GLY A 219 25.68 39.59 5.22
CA GLY A 219 26.70 40.16 6.13
C GLY A 219 27.56 41.17 5.43
#